data_a8d79a80587ea09cd63d20981f7f269f
#
_entry.id   a8d79a80587ea09cd63d20981f7f269f
#
_cell.length_a   1.000
_cell.length_b   1.000
_cell.length_c   1.000
_cell.angle_alpha   90.00
_cell.angle_beta   90.00
_cell.angle_gamma   90.00
#
_symmetry.space_group_name_H-M   'P 1'
#
loop_
_entity.id
_entity.type
_entity.pdbx_description
1 polymer ?
#
loop_
_entity_poly.entity_id
_entity_poly.type
_entity_poly.pdbx_seq_one_letter_code
_entity_poly.pdbx_strand_id
1 'polypeptide(L)'
;MSWTLSLVVALVLLLLVLLGFGAWGFRTANRLDRLHVRYDLSWQALDAALARRAVVARAVAADAFGAAANAEARQLVARADAAEAAPRRSREACENKLSAALALVDPAAVPAGLIAELADAEARMVLARRCHNDAVRDTLALRERRLIRLFRLAGTASLPSYFEIAERSQALRNADHPAAGRRTSARVVLLDESGAVLLLCGSDPAASERAGGAPRWWFTVGGQVGDGESLAQAAARELAEETGLRVDPADMVGPMWRRDAVFDFNGAAIDSEEFFFVYRTDRFEPSTVGRTELETRYIHGHRWCDAADIAGLAEAGETVYPLQLSELLTEAVALAGSPNPRRQLLSIR
;
A
#
# COMPACT_ATOMS: atom_id res chain seq x y z
N MET A 1 1.07 -10.63 64.18
CA MET A 1 1.74 -11.69 63.32
C MET A 1 1.09 -11.79 61.92
N SER A 2 -0.17 -11.48 61.71
CA SER A 2 -0.87 -11.55 60.40
C SER A 2 -0.45 -10.45 59.40
N TRP A 3 -0.22 -9.23 59.86
CA TRP A 3 0.10 -8.08 58.99
C TRP A 3 1.51 -8.19 58.37
N THR A 4 2.50 -8.68 59.08
CA THR A 4 3.88 -8.90 58.58
C THR A 4 3.89 -10.01 57.55
N LEU A 5 3.15 -11.09 57.76
CA LEU A 5 3.01 -12.17 56.78
C LEU A 5 2.36 -11.68 55.48
N SER A 6 1.27 -10.92 55.58
CA SER A 6 0.59 -10.34 54.43
C SER A 6 1.48 -9.38 53.66
N LEU A 7 2.29 -8.56 54.32
CA LEU A 7 3.25 -7.67 53.71
C LEU A 7 4.35 -8.44 52.96
N VAL A 8 4.89 -9.49 53.56
CA VAL A 8 5.92 -10.34 52.91
C VAL A 8 5.36 -11.01 51.68
N VAL A 9 4.13 -11.58 51.75
CA VAL A 9 3.48 -12.20 50.61
C VAL A 9 3.23 -11.16 49.48
N ALA A 10 2.77 -9.96 49.81
CA ALA A 10 2.56 -8.91 48.83
C ALA A 10 3.87 -8.48 48.14
N LEU A 11 5.00 -8.34 48.90
CA LEU A 11 6.31 -8.02 48.35
C LEU A 11 6.84 -9.14 47.42
N VAL A 12 6.65 -10.41 47.80
CA VAL A 12 7.05 -11.54 46.97
C VAL A 12 6.25 -11.58 45.67
N LEU A 13 4.95 -11.37 45.75
CA LEU A 13 4.08 -11.29 44.56
C LEU A 13 4.49 -10.13 43.65
N LEU A 14 4.74 -8.95 44.22
CA LEU A 14 5.22 -7.80 43.45
C LEU A 14 6.55 -8.10 42.75
N LEU A 15 7.49 -8.71 43.45
CA LEU A 15 8.77 -9.11 42.87
C LEU A 15 8.62 -10.10 41.73
N LEU A 16 7.74 -11.11 41.86
CA LEU A 16 7.44 -12.07 40.81
C LEU A 16 6.80 -11.40 39.58
N VAL A 17 5.90 -10.44 39.78
CA VAL A 17 5.31 -9.66 38.70
C VAL A 17 6.38 -8.83 37.99
N LEU A 18 7.26 -8.15 38.72
CA LEU A 18 8.35 -7.36 38.15
C LEU A 18 9.35 -8.23 37.36
N LEU A 19 9.70 -9.40 37.88
CA LEU A 19 10.58 -10.35 37.20
C LEU A 19 9.90 -10.90 35.91
N GLY A 20 8.61 -11.26 35.98
CA GLY A 20 7.84 -11.70 34.83
C GLY A 20 7.75 -10.63 33.76
N PHE A 21 7.49 -9.39 34.16
CA PHE A 21 7.43 -8.24 33.25
C PHE A 21 8.81 -7.93 32.62
N GLY A 22 9.89 -7.99 33.40
CA GLY A 22 11.26 -7.84 32.91
C GLY A 22 11.63 -8.93 31.89
N ALA A 23 11.30 -10.18 32.18
CA ALA A 23 11.54 -11.31 31.27
C ALA A 23 10.73 -11.19 29.98
N TRP A 24 9.46 -10.73 30.08
CA TRP A 24 8.63 -10.44 28.90
C TRP A 24 9.20 -9.30 28.05
N GLY A 25 9.62 -8.20 28.68
CA GLY A 25 10.24 -7.07 27.99
C GLY A 25 11.52 -7.47 27.26
N PHE A 26 12.41 -8.21 27.93
CA PHE A 26 13.65 -8.73 27.34
C PHE A 26 13.38 -9.65 26.12
N ARG A 27 12.44 -10.60 26.26
CA ARG A 27 12.07 -11.49 25.15
C ARG A 27 11.47 -10.72 23.97
N THR A 28 10.67 -9.70 24.26
CA THR A 28 10.04 -8.86 23.23
C THR A 28 11.07 -8.00 22.51
N ALA A 29 12.01 -7.38 23.24
CA ALA A 29 13.11 -6.63 22.66
C ALA A 29 13.98 -7.50 21.74
N ASN A 30 14.38 -8.69 22.20
CA ASN A 30 15.13 -9.64 21.38
C ASN A 30 14.36 -10.13 20.14
N ARG A 31 13.03 -10.22 20.25
CA ARG A 31 12.19 -10.56 19.08
C ARG A 31 12.18 -9.42 18.07
N LEU A 32 12.05 -8.17 18.53
CA LEU A 32 12.10 -6.98 17.68
C LEU A 32 13.46 -6.86 16.98
N ASP A 33 14.55 -7.08 17.72
CA ASP A 33 15.89 -7.05 17.14
C ASP A 33 16.06 -8.05 16.00
N ARG A 34 15.60 -9.30 16.19
CA ARG A 34 15.62 -10.32 15.12
C ARG A 34 14.76 -9.92 13.91
N LEU A 35 13.63 -9.24 14.12
CA LEU A 35 12.81 -8.75 13.02
C LEU A 35 13.48 -7.61 12.26
N HIS A 36 14.17 -6.70 12.95
CA HIS A 36 14.95 -5.65 12.29
C HIS A 36 16.10 -6.24 11.46
N VAL A 37 16.83 -7.22 12.01
CA VAL A 37 17.89 -7.93 11.25
C VAL A 37 17.30 -8.61 10.02
N ARG A 38 16.15 -9.29 10.16
CA ARG A 38 15.47 -9.93 9.02
C ARG A 38 15.03 -8.90 7.97
N TYR A 39 14.53 -7.75 8.38
CA TYR A 39 14.16 -6.65 7.50
C TYR A 39 15.38 -6.13 6.72
N ASP A 40 16.51 -5.91 7.38
CA ASP A 40 17.73 -5.43 6.71
C ASP A 40 18.30 -6.46 5.74
N LEU A 41 18.31 -7.75 6.12
CA LEU A 41 18.74 -8.84 5.24
C LEU A 41 17.81 -8.99 4.02
N SER A 42 16.50 -8.85 4.23
CA SER A 42 15.53 -8.91 3.12
C SER A 42 15.69 -7.73 2.16
N TRP A 43 16.03 -6.54 2.67
CA TRP A 43 16.36 -5.40 1.84
C TRP A 43 17.63 -5.64 1.01
N GLN A 44 18.71 -6.17 1.62
CA GLN A 44 19.95 -6.50 0.89
C GLN A 44 19.68 -7.51 -0.23
N ALA A 45 18.87 -8.53 0.03
CA ALA A 45 18.49 -9.51 -1.00
C ALA A 45 17.68 -8.88 -2.14
N LEU A 46 16.76 -7.97 -1.82
CA LEU A 46 16.00 -7.21 -2.81
C LEU A 46 16.93 -6.29 -3.64
N ASP A 47 17.81 -5.55 -2.98
CA ASP A 47 18.75 -4.64 -3.65
C ASP A 47 19.69 -5.40 -4.61
N ALA A 48 20.17 -6.57 -4.20
CA ALA A 48 20.98 -7.45 -5.06
C ALA A 48 20.18 -7.96 -6.28
N ALA A 49 18.91 -8.31 -6.13
CA ALA A 49 18.04 -8.73 -7.22
C ALA A 49 17.76 -7.57 -8.19
N LEU A 50 17.55 -6.35 -7.68
CA LEU A 50 17.40 -5.13 -8.49
C LEU A 50 18.68 -4.79 -9.25
N ALA A 51 19.84 -4.87 -8.61
CA ALA A 51 21.14 -4.66 -9.27
C ALA A 51 21.37 -5.68 -10.41
N ARG A 52 21.04 -6.96 -10.18
CA ARG A 52 21.11 -7.99 -11.25
C ARG A 52 20.21 -7.63 -12.42
N ARG A 53 18.98 -7.17 -12.16
CA ARG A 53 18.05 -6.73 -13.20
C ARG A 53 18.60 -5.56 -14.00
N ALA A 54 19.24 -4.57 -13.36
CA ALA A 54 19.87 -3.44 -14.06
C ALA A 54 21.02 -3.90 -14.97
N VAL A 55 21.84 -4.89 -14.55
CA VAL A 55 22.89 -5.48 -15.39
C VAL A 55 22.30 -6.13 -16.65
N VAL A 56 21.23 -6.93 -16.48
CA VAL A 56 20.59 -7.59 -17.63
C VAL A 56 19.90 -6.57 -18.54
N ALA A 57 19.29 -5.50 -17.98
CA ALA A 57 18.70 -4.43 -18.77
C ALA A 57 19.71 -3.70 -19.66
N ARG A 58 20.95 -3.49 -19.18
CA ARG A 58 22.03 -2.94 -20.00
C ARG A 58 22.44 -3.88 -21.14
N ALA A 59 22.50 -5.18 -20.90
CA ALA A 59 22.78 -6.16 -21.95
C ALA A 59 21.65 -6.19 -22.99
N VAL A 60 20.39 -6.14 -22.57
CA VAL A 60 19.25 -6.01 -23.48
C VAL A 60 19.35 -4.75 -24.33
N ALA A 61 19.73 -3.61 -23.74
CA ALA A 61 19.91 -2.36 -24.50
C ALA A 61 20.99 -2.48 -25.58
N ALA A 62 22.06 -3.18 -25.29
CA ALA A 62 23.18 -3.38 -26.28
C ALA A 62 22.75 -4.25 -27.46
N ASP A 63 21.96 -5.31 -27.20
CA ASP A 63 21.57 -6.27 -28.24
C ASP A 63 20.32 -5.87 -29.03
N ALA A 64 19.30 -5.32 -28.34
CA ALA A 64 18.01 -4.97 -28.97
C ALA A 64 18.13 -3.85 -30.01
N PHE A 65 19.09 -2.94 -29.84
CA PHE A 65 19.20 -1.74 -30.66
C PHE A 65 20.46 -1.73 -31.57
N GLY A 66 21.29 -2.78 -31.54
CA GLY A 66 22.47 -2.96 -32.37
C GLY A 66 23.58 -1.94 -32.12
N ALA A 67 24.63 -1.98 -32.96
CA ALA A 67 25.81 -1.11 -32.87
C ALA A 67 25.52 0.38 -33.16
N ALA A 68 24.37 0.71 -33.77
CA ALA A 68 23.90 2.07 -33.90
C ALA A 68 23.26 2.49 -32.57
N ALA A 69 24.05 3.12 -31.69
CA ALA A 69 23.58 3.68 -30.42
C ALA A 69 22.45 4.68 -30.67
N ASN A 70 21.20 4.18 -30.81
CA ASN A 70 20.03 5.01 -30.99
C ASN A 70 19.62 5.65 -29.63
N ALA A 71 18.71 6.60 -29.68
CA ALA A 71 18.27 7.32 -28.49
C ALA A 71 17.65 6.36 -27.46
N GLU A 72 16.97 5.30 -27.92
CA GLU A 72 16.25 4.31 -27.09
C GLU A 72 17.20 3.43 -26.28
N ALA A 73 18.28 2.92 -26.91
CA ALA A 73 19.34 2.18 -26.21
C ALA A 73 19.96 3.02 -25.08
N ARG A 74 20.35 4.27 -25.43
CA ARG A 74 20.91 5.19 -24.43
C ARG A 74 19.94 5.49 -23.29
N GLN A 75 18.66 5.64 -23.61
CA GLN A 75 17.64 5.87 -22.59
C GLN A 75 17.47 4.66 -21.66
N LEU A 76 17.43 3.45 -22.18
CA LEU A 76 17.33 2.23 -21.38
C LEU A 76 18.54 2.07 -20.45
N VAL A 77 19.77 2.27 -20.97
CA VAL A 77 20.99 2.27 -20.15
C VAL A 77 20.91 3.33 -19.05
N ALA A 78 20.56 4.57 -19.39
CA ALA A 78 20.44 5.65 -18.41
C ALA A 78 19.39 5.36 -17.32
N ARG A 79 18.30 4.66 -17.67
CA ARG A 79 17.28 4.22 -16.68
C ARG A 79 17.83 3.12 -15.77
N ALA A 80 18.60 2.16 -16.32
CA ALA A 80 19.23 1.10 -15.54
C ALA A 80 20.28 1.69 -14.56
N ASP A 81 21.10 2.62 -15.02
CA ASP A 81 22.11 3.29 -14.20
C ASP A 81 21.45 4.15 -13.10
N ALA A 82 20.40 4.90 -13.45
CA ALA A 82 19.65 5.69 -12.49
C ALA A 82 18.94 4.82 -11.43
N ALA A 83 18.43 3.66 -11.83
CA ALA A 83 17.83 2.71 -10.92
C ALA A 83 18.87 2.14 -9.95
N GLU A 84 20.03 1.71 -10.44
CA GLU A 84 21.12 1.13 -9.63
C GLU A 84 21.75 2.15 -8.66
N ALA A 85 21.95 3.39 -9.10
CA ALA A 85 22.51 4.46 -8.27
C ALA A 85 21.51 5.09 -7.29
N ALA A 86 20.21 4.79 -7.42
CA ALA A 86 19.18 5.45 -6.63
C ALA A 86 19.28 5.07 -5.13
N PRO A 87 19.24 6.06 -4.21
CA PRO A 87 19.12 5.79 -2.80
C PRO A 87 17.77 5.12 -2.49
N ARG A 88 17.70 4.38 -1.37
CA ARG A 88 16.53 3.58 -0.97
C ARG A 88 15.20 4.32 -1.10
N ARG A 89 15.14 5.62 -0.76
CA ARG A 89 13.92 6.44 -0.79
C ARG A 89 13.35 6.67 -2.19
N SER A 90 14.20 6.71 -3.22
CA SER A 90 13.82 6.94 -4.62
C SER A 90 13.99 5.70 -5.49
N ARG A 91 14.46 4.58 -4.91
CA ARG A 91 14.73 3.34 -5.64
C ARG A 91 13.48 2.84 -6.37
N GLU A 92 12.34 2.81 -5.70
CA GLU A 92 11.05 2.37 -6.24
C GLU A 92 10.66 3.17 -7.50
N ALA A 93 10.72 4.51 -7.43
CA ALA A 93 10.40 5.37 -8.57
C ALA A 93 11.35 5.16 -9.76
N CYS A 94 12.65 4.92 -9.51
CA CYS A 94 13.62 4.67 -10.56
C CYS A 94 13.43 3.28 -11.18
N GLU A 95 13.14 2.27 -10.38
CA GLU A 95 12.84 0.91 -10.85
C GLU A 95 11.56 0.85 -11.69
N ASN A 96 10.53 1.61 -11.32
CA ASN A 96 9.30 1.74 -12.12
C ASN A 96 9.58 2.37 -13.49
N LYS A 97 10.45 3.39 -13.55
CA LYS A 97 10.91 3.97 -14.83
C LYS A 97 11.71 2.97 -15.68
N LEU A 98 12.52 2.13 -15.04
CA LEU A 98 13.24 1.05 -15.73
C LEU A 98 12.27 -0.01 -16.24
N SER A 99 11.26 -0.41 -15.43
CA SER A 99 10.21 -1.34 -15.86
C SER A 99 9.47 -0.84 -17.11
N ALA A 100 9.09 0.44 -17.12
CA ALA A 100 8.44 1.05 -18.28
C ALA A 100 9.33 1.05 -19.52
N ALA A 101 10.63 1.33 -19.38
CA ALA A 101 11.57 1.30 -20.52
C ALA A 101 11.79 -0.11 -21.06
N LEU A 102 11.92 -1.11 -20.18
CA LEU A 102 12.05 -2.52 -20.56
C LEU A 102 10.78 -3.07 -21.25
N ALA A 103 9.63 -2.52 -20.92
CA ALA A 103 8.36 -2.90 -21.52
C ALA A 103 8.26 -2.52 -23.00
N LEU A 104 8.95 -1.46 -23.41
CA LEU A 104 8.99 -0.98 -24.81
C LEU A 104 9.96 -1.77 -25.71
N VAL A 105 10.77 -2.64 -25.14
CA VAL A 105 11.72 -3.46 -25.92
C VAL A 105 10.98 -4.57 -26.65
N ASP A 106 11.13 -4.63 -27.98
CA ASP A 106 10.59 -5.73 -28.76
C ASP A 106 11.32 -7.05 -28.41
N PRO A 107 10.64 -8.05 -27.86
CA PRO A 107 11.27 -9.32 -27.53
C PRO A 107 11.87 -10.06 -28.75
N ALA A 108 11.34 -9.80 -29.95
CA ALA A 108 11.84 -10.42 -31.18
C ALA A 108 13.19 -9.84 -31.63
N ALA A 109 13.53 -8.63 -31.19
CA ALA A 109 14.81 -7.98 -31.47
C ALA A 109 15.93 -8.40 -30.52
N VAL A 110 15.65 -9.22 -29.49
CA VAL A 110 16.60 -9.61 -28.44
C VAL A 110 16.85 -11.12 -28.52
N PRO A 111 18.12 -11.59 -28.37
CA PRO A 111 18.43 -13.01 -28.32
C PRO A 111 17.61 -13.75 -27.25
N ALA A 112 17.06 -14.93 -27.58
CA ALA A 112 16.18 -15.69 -26.69
C ALA A 112 16.83 -16.01 -25.32
N GLY A 113 18.16 -16.24 -25.28
CA GLY A 113 18.91 -16.45 -24.05
C GLY A 113 18.89 -15.24 -23.13
N LEU A 114 18.96 -14.02 -23.68
CA LEU A 114 18.93 -12.79 -22.90
C LEU A 114 17.52 -12.45 -22.41
N ILE A 115 16.49 -12.79 -23.20
CA ILE A 115 15.09 -12.72 -22.75
C ILE A 115 14.85 -13.67 -21.57
N ALA A 116 15.41 -14.88 -21.61
CA ALA A 116 15.32 -15.84 -20.51
C ALA A 116 16.05 -15.32 -19.24
N GLU A 117 17.23 -14.71 -19.40
CA GLU A 117 17.94 -14.07 -18.27
C GLU A 117 17.15 -12.90 -17.66
N LEU A 118 16.51 -12.09 -18.51
CA LEU A 118 15.66 -11.00 -18.02
C LEU A 118 14.45 -11.54 -17.24
N ALA A 119 13.80 -12.57 -17.75
CA ALA A 119 12.69 -13.22 -17.07
C ALA A 119 13.10 -13.83 -15.71
N ASP A 120 14.27 -14.48 -15.63
CA ASP A 120 14.83 -14.99 -14.37
C ASP A 120 15.15 -13.86 -13.38
N ALA A 121 15.75 -12.76 -13.84
CA ALA A 121 16.04 -11.60 -13.01
C ALA A 121 14.78 -10.94 -12.46
N GLU A 122 13.72 -10.83 -13.28
CA GLU A 122 12.41 -10.30 -12.87
C GLU A 122 11.72 -11.24 -11.88
N ALA A 123 11.75 -12.56 -12.08
CA ALA A 123 11.18 -13.52 -11.14
C ALA A 123 11.89 -13.47 -9.77
N ARG A 124 13.21 -13.37 -9.74
CA ARG A 124 14.00 -13.20 -8.50
C ARG A 124 13.67 -11.90 -7.79
N MET A 125 13.52 -10.81 -8.52
CA MET A 125 13.12 -9.51 -7.97
C MET A 125 11.74 -9.59 -7.33
N VAL A 126 10.74 -10.19 -7.99
CA VAL A 126 9.39 -10.37 -7.45
C VAL A 126 9.40 -11.18 -6.15
N LEU A 127 10.18 -12.28 -6.11
CA LEU A 127 10.32 -13.10 -4.90
C LEU A 127 10.99 -12.33 -3.76
N ALA A 128 12.09 -11.62 -4.06
CA ALA A 128 12.81 -10.82 -3.06
C ALA A 128 11.93 -9.69 -2.51
N ARG A 129 11.13 -9.03 -3.36
CA ARG A 129 10.15 -8.02 -2.95
C ARG A 129 9.10 -8.60 -1.99
N ARG A 130 8.52 -9.76 -2.31
CA ARG A 130 7.55 -10.43 -1.42
C ARG A 130 8.18 -10.74 -0.05
N CYS A 131 9.37 -11.32 -0.02
CA CYS A 131 10.09 -11.60 1.22
C CYS A 131 10.37 -10.33 2.03
N HIS A 132 10.72 -9.22 1.34
CA HIS A 132 10.96 -7.93 2.00
C HIS A 132 9.66 -7.36 2.59
N ASN A 133 8.58 -7.35 1.82
CA ASN A 133 7.29 -6.84 2.27
C ASN A 133 6.70 -7.69 3.42
N ASP A 134 6.93 -9.00 3.44
CA ASP A 134 6.59 -9.86 4.58
C ASP A 134 7.38 -9.49 5.84
N ALA A 135 8.68 -9.23 5.71
CA ALA A 135 9.52 -8.79 6.84
C ALA A 135 9.08 -7.41 7.39
N VAL A 136 8.67 -6.49 6.50
CA VAL A 136 8.07 -5.20 6.86
C VAL A 136 6.81 -5.42 7.68
N ARG A 137 5.85 -6.21 7.16
CA ARG A 137 4.58 -6.50 7.81
C ARG A 137 4.78 -7.09 9.20
N ASP A 138 5.63 -8.12 9.33
CA ASP A 138 5.91 -8.80 10.59
C ASP A 138 6.50 -7.84 11.63
N THR A 139 7.37 -6.91 11.19
CA THR A 139 8.01 -5.93 12.08
C THR A 139 7.02 -4.87 12.53
N LEU A 140 6.20 -4.33 11.61
CA LEU A 140 5.16 -3.35 11.93
C LEU A 140 4.13 -3.93 12.89
N ALA A 141 3.59 -5.11 12.61
CA ALA A 141 2.59 -5.79 13.45
C ALA A 141 3.05 -6.00 14.91
N LEU A 142 4.36 -6.21 15.14
CA LEU A 142 4.89 -6.30 16.49
C LEU A 142 5.07 -4.92 17.13
N ARG A 143 5.60 -3.92 16.39
CA ARG A 143 5.85 -2.56 16.89
C ARG A 143 4.58 -1.83 17.32
N GLU A 144 3.45 -2.11 16.68
CA GLU A 144 2.17 -1.44 16.90
C GLU A 144 1.41 -1.92 18.13
N ARG A 145 1.83 -3.03 18.75
CA ARG A 145 1.22 -3.50 19.99
C ARG A 145 1.29 -2.44 21.08
N ARG A 146 0.14 -2.13 21.71
CA ARG A 146 -0.02 -1.05 22.70
C ARG A 146 1.07 -1.05 23.78
N LEU A 147 1.40 -2.23 24.34
CA LEU A 147 2.43 -2.36 25.38
C LEU A 147 3.84 -2.05 24.84
N ILE A 148 4.16 -2.46 23.62
CA ILE A 148 5.47 -2.21 23.00
C ILE A 148 5.67 -0.71 22.74
N ARG A 149 4.62 -0.01 22.28
CA ARG A 149 4.64 1.45 22.12
C ARG A 149 4.75 2.17 23.47
N LEU A 150 3.96 1.76 24.47
CA LEU A 150 3.93 2.37 25.78
C LEU A 150 5.32 2.31 26.46
N PHE A 151 5.98 1.15 26.41
CA PHE A 151 7.30 0.94 27.02
C PHE A 151 8.46 1.26 26.07
N ARG A 152 8.20 1.79 24.87
CA ARG A 152 9.20 2.16 23.86
C ARG A 152 10.21 1.05 23.56
N LEU A 153 9.78 -0.22 23.58
CA LEU A 153 10.66 -1.38 23.39
C LEU A 153 11.29 -1.45 21.99
N ALA A 154 10.73 -0.75 21.02
CA ALA A 154 11.24 -0.65 19.65
C ALA A 154 12.39 0.35 19.48
N GLY A 155 12.79 1.08 20.53
CA GLY A 155 13.85 2.08 20.48
C GLY A 155 13.56 3.21 19.48
N THR A 156 14.64 3.75 18.88
CA THR A 156 14.62 4.85 17.91
C THR A 156 14.73 4.39 16.45
N ALA A 157 14.67 3.07 16.17
CA ALA A 157 14.79 2.54 14.82
C ALA A 157 13.68 3.10 13.92
N SER A 158 14.03 3.48 12.69
CA SER A 158 13.08 3.97 11.68
C SER A 158 12.00 2.93 11.41
N LEU A 159 10.81 3.39 11.01
CA LEU A 159 9.74 2.49 10.60
C LEU A 159 10.15 1.77 9.31
N PRO A 160 9.96 0.45 9.24
CA PRO A 160 10.12 -0.31 8.01
C PRO A 160 9.18 0.22 6.93
N SER A 161 9.62 0.13 5.68
CA SER A 161 8.85 0.58 4.53
C SER A 161 8.69 -0.54 3.51
N TYR A 162 7.48 -0.71 2.98
CA TYR A 162 7.20 -1.59 1.85
C TYR A 162 7.94 -1.13 0.60
N PHE A 163 8.04 -2.01 -0.38
CA PHE A 163 8.65 -1.74 -1.66
C PHE A 163 7.72 -2.24 -2.77
N GLU A 164 7.25 -1.32 -3.64
CA GLU A 164 6.31 -1.63 -4.70
C GLU A 164 6.92 -1.32 -6.08
N ILE A 165 6.90 -2.30 -6.97
CA ILE A 165 7.33 -2.16 -8.37
C ILE A 165 6.24 -2.69 -9.28
N ALA A 166 5.94 -1.94 -10.35
CA ALA A 166 5.08 -2.39 -11.43
C ALA A 166 5.71 -3.60 -12.15
N GLU A 167 4.96 -4.67 -12.29
CA GLU A 167 5.39 -5.82 -13.07
C GLU A 167 5.46 -5.46 -14.56
N ARG A 168 6.33 -6.15 -15.33
CA ARG A 168 6.56 -5.85 -16.77
C ARG A 168 5.27 -5.88 -17.60
N SER A 169 4.36 -6.78 -17.31
CA SER A 169 3.05 -6.85 -17.95
C SER A 169 2.17 -5.61 -17.68
N GLN A 170 2.35 -4.98 -16.52
CA GLN A 170 1.73 -3.71 -16.16
C GLN A 170 2.43 -2.54 -16.84
N ALA A 171 3.77 -2.59 -16.90
CA ALA A 171 4.56 -1.56 -17.56
C ALA A 171 4.35 -1.51 -19.08
N LEU A 172 4.08 -2.65 -19.75
CA LEU A 172 3.70 -2.69 -21.17
C LEU A 172 2.37 -1.99 -21.42
N ARG A 173 1.37 -2.28 -20.59
CA ARG A 173 0.06 -1.61 -20.69
C ARG A 173 0.17 -0.09 -20.47
N ASN A 174 1.08 0.31 -19.59
CA ASN A 174 1.35 1.73 -19.29
C ASN A 174 2.08 2.44 -20.45
N ALA A 175 2.83 1.72 -21.28
CA ALA A 175 3.57 2.27 -22.42
C ALA A 175 2.67 2.50 -23.64
N ASP A 176 1.70 1.62 -23.86
CA ASP A 176 0.71 1.73 -24.95
C ASP A 176 -0.35 2.83 -24.68
N HIS A 177 -0.49 3.23 -23.42
CA HIS A 177 -1.35 4.34 -23.02
C HIS A 177 -0.45 5.38 -22.33
N PRO A 178 -0.07 6.49 -23.01
CA PRO A 178 0.66 7.58 -22.37
C PRO A 178 -0.10 8.01 -21.14
N ALA A 179 0.58 8.06 -20.01
CA ALA A 179 0.01 8.30 -18.70
C ALA A 179 -1.04 9.42 -18.79
N ALA A 180 -2.29 9.07 -18.54
CA ALA A 180 -3.26 10.09 -18.16
C ALA A 180 -2.59 10.86 -17.02
N GLY A 181 -2.48 12.19 -17.16
CA GLY A 181 -1.71 13.04 -16.25
C GLY A 181 -2.02 12.67 -14.80
N ARG A 182 -1.09 12.90 -13.90
CA ARG A 182 -1.29 12.66 -12.47
C ARG A 182 -2.64 13.24 -12.05
N ARG A 183 -3.54 12.38 -11.57
CA ARG A 183 -4.87 12.79 -11.13
C ARG A 183 -4.90 12.97 -9.62
N THR A 184 -5.64 13.94 -9.16
CA THR A 184 -5.98 14.09 -7.75
C THR A 184 -7.29 13.37 -7.48
N SER A 185 -7.37 12.59 -6.41
CA SER A 185 -8.57 11.85 -6.00
C SER A 185 -8.93 12.15 -4.54
N ALA A 186 -10.22 12.23 -4.25
CA ALA A 186 -10.73 12.35 -2.90
C ALA A 186 -11.40 11.04 -2.50
N ARG A 187 -11.03 10.51 -1.31
CA ARG A 187 -11.50 9.25 -0.74
C ARG A 187 -12.21 9.49 0.58
N VAL A 188 -13.23 8.71 0.88
CA VAL A 188 -13.99 8.81 2.13
C VAL A 188 -13.89 7.52 2.92
N VAL A 189 -13.37 7.59 4.12
CA VAL A 189 -13.50 6.56 5.15
C VAL A 189 -14.85 6.79 5.82
N LEU A 190 -15.88 6.16 5.26
CA LEU A 190 -17.26 6.26 5.74
C LEU A 190 -17.45 5.29 6.89
N LEU A 191 -17.66 5.80 8.09
CA LEU A 191 -17.82 5.03 9.32
C LEU A 191 -19.30 4.96 9.73
N ASP A 192 -19.73 3.78 10.18
CA ASP A 192 -21.01 3.65 10.86
C ASP A 192 -20.92 4.02 12.36
N GLU A 193 -22.03 3.88 13.07
CA GLU A 193 -22.13 4.15 14.50
C GLU A 193 -21.23 3.25 15.36
N SER A 194 -20.90 2.05 14.88
CA SER A 194 -19.99 1.10 15.55
C SER A 194 -18.51 1.37 15.24
N GLY A 195 -18.20 2.20 14.23
CA GLY A 195 -16.87 2.46 13.74
C GLY A 195 -16.41 1.47 12.65
N ALA A 196 -17.32 0.68 12.08
CA ALA A 196 -17.04 -0.11 10.89
C ALA A 196 -17.00 0.80 9.64
N VAL A 197 -16.08 0.53 8.72
CA VAL A 197 -15.93 1.29 7.48
C VAL A 197 -16.68 0.62 6.33
N LEU A 198 -17.34 1.42 5.51
CA LEU A 198 -17.91 0.95 4.25
C LEU A 198 -16.82 0.75 3.21
N LEU A 199 -16.71 -0.46 2.69
CA LEU A 199 -15.83 -0.82 1.58
C LEU A 199 -16.67 -1.25 0.37
N LEU A 200 -16.20 -0.84 -0.81
CA LEU A 200 -16.73 -1.28 -2.09
C LEU A 200 -15.84 -2.41 -2.63
N CYS A 201 -16.45 -3.45 -3.20
CA CYS A 201 -15.75 -4.56 -3.83
C CYS A 201 -15.69 -4.33 -5.34
N GLY A 202 -14.50 -4.34 -5.93
CA GLY A 202 -14.32 -4.15 -7.36
C GLY A 202 -13.38 -5.15 -8.00
N SER A 203 -13.38 -5.14 -9.34
CA SER A 203 -12.38 -5.83 -10.17
C SER A 203 -12.11 -5.03 -11.42
N ASP A 204 -10.95 -5.25 -12.06
CA ASP A 204 -10.62 -4.55 -13.30
C ASP A 204 -11.52 -5.03 -14.46
N PRO A 205 -12.31 -4.13 -15.08
CA PRO A 205 -13.15 -4.48 -16.21
C PRO A 205 -12.36 -5.09 -17.38
N ALA A 206 -11.14 -4.59 -17.63
CA ALA A 206 -10.27 -5.09 -18.69
C ALA A 206 -9.70 -6.50 -18.40
N ALA A 207 -9.69 -6.93 -17.15
CA ALA A 207 -9.23 -8.26 -16.75
C ALA A 207 -10.35 -9.32 -16.75
N SER A 208 -11.62 -8.91 -16.77
CA SER A 208 -12.79 -9.81 -16.71
C SER A 208 -12.91 -10.74 -17.93
N GLU A 209 -12.27 -10.41 -19.04
CA GLU A 209 -12.30 -11.20 -20.29
C GLU A 209 -11.31 -12.40 -20.26
N ARG A 210 -10.51 -12.56 -19.19
CA ARG A 210 -9.55 -13.65 -19.09
C ARG A 210 -10.13 -14.87 -18.39
N ALA A 211 -9.81 -16.06 -18.91
CA ALA A 211 -10.19 -17.32 -18.30
C ALA A 211 -9.58 -17.45 -16.88
N GLY A 212 -10.43 -17.39 -15.86
CA GLY A 212 -10.01 -17.47 -14.44
C GLY A 212 -10.60 -16.39 -13.53
N GLY A 213 -11.30 -15.40 -14.09
CA GLY A 213 -11.89 -14.28 -13.36
C GLY A 213 -10.85 -13.21 -12.99
N ALA A 214 -11.30 -11.96 -12.90
CA ALA A 214 -10.44 -10.87 -12.45
C ALA A 214 -10.23 -10.93 -10.93
N PRO A 215 -9.00 -10.65 -10.41
CA PRO A 215 -8.80 -10.47 -8.99
C PRO A 215 -9.74 -9.41 -8.43
N ARG A 216 -10.31 -9.67 -7.25
CA ARG A 216 -11.16 -8.72 -6.54
C ARG A 216 -10.32 -7.95 -5.52
N TRP A 217 -10.68 -6.69 -5.32
CA TRP A 217 -10.14 -5.86 -4.26
C TRP A 217 -11.24 -5.04 -3.60
N TRP A 218 -10.96 -4.58 -2.38
CA TRP A 218 -11.84 -3.73 -1.60
C TRP A 218 -11.23 -2.35 -1.46
N PHE A 219 -12.04 -1.31 -1.54
CA PHE A 219 -11.57 0.07 -1.49
C PHE A 219 -12.60 1.00 -0.84
N THR A 220 -12.11 2.13 -0.34
CA THR A 220 -12.95 3.19 0.22
C THR A 220 -13.66 3.96 -0.87
N VAL A 221 -14.86 4.46 -0.59
CA VAL A 221 -15.65 5.33 -1.48
C VAL A 221 -14.80 6.51 -1.97
N GLY A 222 -14.98 6.94 -3.23
CA GLY A 222 -14.34 8.13 -3.76
C GLY A 222 -13.68 7.94 -5.12
N GLY A 223 -13.39 9.07 -5.77
CA GLY A 223 -12.86 9.11 -7.12
C GLY A 223 -12.12 10.40 -7.45
N GLN A 224 -12.07 10.73 -8.73
CA GLN A 224 -11.28 11.85 -9.24
C GLN A 224 -11.91 13.20 -8.88
N VAL A 225 -11.06 14.16 -8.51
CA VAL A 225 -11.45 15.56 -8.30
C VAL A 225 -11.68 16.22 -9.66
N GLY A 226 -12.84 16.83 -9.85
CA GLY A 226 -13.18 17.56 -11.06
C GLY A 226 -12.50 18.93 -11.18
N ASP A 227 -12.50 19.51 -12.37
CA ASP A 227 -11.90 20.82 -12.61
C ASP A 227 -12.61 21.90 -11.78
N GLY A 228 -11.84 22.61 -10.97
CA GLY A 228 -12.35 23.68 -10.09
C GLY A 228 -13.06 23.19 -8.84
N GLU A 229 -13.14 21.89 -8.61
CA GLU A 229 -13.73 21.26 -7.44
C GLU A 229 -12.72 21.21 -6.28
N SER A 230 -13.15 21.52 -5.06
CA SER A 230 -12.32 21.28 -3.88
C SER A 230 -12.31 19.79 -3.50
N LEU A 231 -11.28 19.37 -2.75
CA LEU A 231 -11.17 17.97 -2.28
C LEU A 231 -12.41 17.52 -1.49
N ALA A 232 -12.97 18.38 -0.62
CA ALA A 232 -14.14 18.07 0.17
C ALA A 232 -15.43 17.98 -0.69
N GLN A 233 -15.55 18.84 -1.72
CA GLN A 233 -16.66 18.76 -2.67
C GLN A 233 -16.61 17.45 -3.46
N ALA A 234 -15.43 17.07 -3.98
CA ALA A 234 -15.25 15.80 -4.66
C ALA A 234 -15.60 14.62 -3.76
N ALA A 235 -15.13 14.60 -2.51
CA ALA A 235 -15.45 13.57 -1.53
C ALA A 235 -16.96 13.44 -1.30
N ALA A 236 -17.68 14.55 -1.14
CA ALA A 236 -19.13 14.56 -0.93
C ALA A 236 -19.91 14.14 -2.18
N ARG A 237 -19.47 14.55 -3.38
CA ARG A 237 -20.06 14.14 -4.65
C ARG A 237 -19.91 12.65 -4.88
N GLU A 238 -18.69 12.11 -4.78
CA GLU A 238 -18.40 10.69 -4.95
C GLU A 238 -19.18 9.83 -3.94
N LEU A 239 -19.30 10.31 -2.69
CA LEU A 239 -20.11 9.64 -1.67
C LEU A 239 -21.58 9.55 -2.10
N ALA A 240 -22.12 10.62 -2.67
CA ALA A 240 -23.49 10.63 -3.17
C ALA A 240 -23.68 9.74 -4.41
N GLU A 241 -22.71 9.72 -5.33
CA GLU A 241 -22.75 8.93 -6.56
C GLU A 241 -22.64 7.43 -6.28
N GLU A 242 -21.66 7.02 -5.45
CA GLU A 242 -21.39 5.61 -5.21
C GLU A 242 -22.30 4.96 -4.14
N THR A 243 -22.87 5.76 -3.22
CA THR A 243 -23.66 5.23 -2.08
C THR A 243 -25.06 5.81 -1.94
N GLY A 244 -25.38 6.90 -2.62
CA GLY A 244 -26.61 7.65 -2.47
C GLY A 244 -26.66 8.59 -1.25
N LEU A 245 -25.63 8.57 -0.36
CA LEU A 245 -25.57 9.41 0.83
C LEU A 245 -25.12 10.83 0.46
N ARG A 246 -26.01 11.81 0.63
CA ARG A 246 -25.70 13.22 0.38
C ARG A 246 -25.34 13.92 1.68
N VAL A 247 -24.19 14.57 1.69
CA VAL A 247 -23.63 15.28 2.85
C VAL A 247 -23.12 16.66 2.44
N ASP A 248 -23.07 17.59 3.40
CA ASP A 248 -22.42 18.87 3.15
C ASP A 248 -20.88 18.66 3.11
N PRO A 249 -20.16 19.15 2.08
CA PRO A 249 -18.70 19.12 2.06
C PRO A 249 -18.04 19.71 3.32
N ALA A 250 -18.69 20.66 3.98
CA ALA A 250 -18.20 21.28 5.22
C ALA A 250 -18.19 20.31 6.42
N ASP A 251 -19.01 19.27 6.39
CA ASP A 251 -19.07 18.25 7.44
C ASP A 251 -17.99 17.17 7.29
N MET A 252 -17.26 17.16 6.16
CA MET A 252 -16.17 16.23 5.93
C MET A 252 -14.96 16.54 6.81
N VAL A 253 -14.53 15.57 7.61
CA VAL A 253 -13.34 15.69 8.45
C VAL A 253 -12.10 15.31 7.64
N GLY A 254 -11.26 16.29 7.29
CA GLY A 254 -10.05 15.99 6.52
C GLY A 254 -9.54 17.17 5.67
N PRO A 255 -8.62 16.90 4.73
CA PRO A 255 -8.00 15.59 4.52
C PRO A 255 -7.08 15.20 5.67
N MET A 256 -7.15 13.95 6.10
CA MET A 256 -6.33 13.44 7.20
C MET A 256 -5.16 12.59 6.73
N TRP A 257 -5.32 11.87 5.63
CA TRP A 257 -4.27 11.06 5.01
C TRP A 257 -4.09 11.44 3.55
N ARG A 258 -2.85 11.25 3.07
CA ARG A 258 -2.46 11.37 1.68
C ARG A 258 -1.74 10.10 1.24
N ARG A 259 -2.07 9.58 0.06
CA ARG A 259 -1.41 8.46 -0.58
C ARG A 259 -1.02 8.82 -2.01
N ASP A 260 0.20 8.47 -2.40
CA ASP A 260 0.59 8.43 -3.80
C ASP A 260 0.45 6.98 -4.28
N ALA A 261 -0.36 6.72 -5.29
CA ALA A 261 -0.65 5.39 -5.79
C ALA A 261 -0.55 5.34 -7.31
N VAL A 262 0.13 4.31 -7.81
CA VAL A 262 0.12 3.98 -9.24
C VAL A 262 -0.52 2.60 -9.37
N PHE A 263 -1.59 2.51 -10.14
CA PHE A 263 -2.32 1.26 -10.35
C PHE A 263 -2.92 1.20 -11.74
N ASP A 264 -3.07 -0.03 -12.24
CA ASP A 264 -3.77 -0.25 -13.50
C ASP A 264 -5.25 -0.37 -13.28
N PHE A 265 -6.02 0.30 -14.12
CA PHE A 265 -7.46 0.21 -14.13
C PHE A 265 -8.01 0.43 -15.53
N ASN A 266 -8.86 -0.49 -15.99
CA ASN A 266 -9.49 -0.47 -17.31
C ASN A 266 -8.50 -0.30 -18.47
N GLY A 267 -7.33 -0.97 -18.35
CA GLY A 267 -6.28 -0.96 -19.38
C GLY A 267 -5.37 0.26 -19.38
N ALA A 268 -5.55 1.22 -18.47
CA ALA A 268 -4.70 2.40 -18.32
C ALA A 268 -3.97 2.43 -16.98
N ALA A 269 -2.72 2.89 -16.98
CA ALA A 269 -2.01 3.21 -15.75
C ALA A 269 -2.49 4.55 -15.21
N ILE A 270 -2.90 4.55 -13.96
CA ILE A 270 -3.35 5.73 -13.25
C ILE A 270 -2.32 6.10 -12.19
N ASP A 271 -1.71 7.29 -12.32
CA ASP A 271 -0.94 7.94 -11.26
C ASP A 271 -1.91 8.82 -10.46
N SER A 272 -2.19 8.44 -9.23
CA SER A 272 -3.20 9.10 -8.40
C SER A 272 -2.58 9.60 -7.09
N GLU A 273 -2.81 10.87 -6.80
CA GLU A 273 -2.60 11.44 -5.47
C GLU A 273 -3.94 11.45 -4.75
N GLU A 274 -4.07 10.62 -3.72
CA GLU A 274 -5.33 10.39 -3.03
C GLU A 274 -5.35 11.09 -1.67
N PHE A 275 -6.42 11.84 -1.39
CA PHE A 275 -6.66 12.52 -0.13
C PHE A 275 -7.86 11.92 0.58
N PHE A 276 -7.68 11.48 1.82
CA PHE A 276 -8.68 10.77 2.59
C PHE A 276 -9.37 11.68 3.58
N PHE A 277 -10.70 11.62 3.55
CA PHE A 277 -11.61 12.26 4.51
C PHE A 277 -12.29 11.21 5.36
N VAL A 278 -12.78 11.60 6.54
CA VAL A 278 -13.65 10.76 7.36
C VAL A 278 -15.03 11.40 7.42
N TYR A 279 -16.04 10.56 7.35
CA TYR A 279 -17.41 10.92 7.66
C TYR A 279 -18.07 9.82 8.49
N ARG A 280 -18.93 10.18 9.45
CA ARG A 280 -19.65 9.23 10.28
C ARG A 280 -21.14 9.35 10.04
N THR A 281 -21.82 8.21 9.93
CA THR A 281 -23.26 8.11 9.69
C THR A 281 -23.83 6.91 10.44
N ASP A 282 -25.15 6.81 10.49
CA ASP A 282 -25.81 5.55 10.85
C ASP A 282 -25.64 4.55 9.71
N ARG A 283 -25.55 3.26 10.02
CA ARG A 283 -25.44 2.20 9.02
C ARG A 283 -26.66 2.19 8.11
N PHE A 284 -26.44 2.13 6.82
CA PHE A 284 -27.48 2.08 5.79
C PHE A 284 -27.11 1.12 4.68
N GLU A 285 -28.05 0.82 3.79
CA GLU A 285 -27.82 0.06 2.56
C GLU A 285 -27.50 1.02 1.42
N PRO A 286 -26.26 0.98 0.84
CA PRO A 286 -25.87 1.89 -0.22
C PRO A 286 -26.71 1.72 -1.49
N SER A 287 -27.17 2.85 -2.03
CA SER A 287 -27.86 2.89 -3.31
C SER A 287 -26.89 2.86 -4.48
N THR A 288 -27.21 2.13 -5.52
CA THR A 288 -26.41 2.04 -6.74
C THR A 288 -26.90 2.96 -7.87
N VAL A 289 -27.97 3.72 -7.63
CA VAL A 289 -28.67 4.52 -8.66
C VAL A 289 -27.80 5.64 -9.23
N GLY A 290 -26.83 6.17 -8.46
CA GLY A 290 -25.94 7.25 -8.87
C GLY A 290 -24.70 6.80 -9.66
N ARG A 291 -24.48 5.49 -9.77
CA ARG A 291 -23.28 4.94 -10.41
C ARG A 291 -23.26 5.17 -11.91
N THR A 292 -22.10 5.51 -12.43
CA THR A 292 -21.83 5.55 -13.87
C THR A 292 -21.88 4.14 -14.49
N GLU A 293 -21.95 4.05 -15.82
CA GLU A 293 -21.87 2.76 -16.52
C GLU A 293 -20.58 2.02 -16.20
N LEU A 294 -19.45 2.73 -16.08
CA LEU A 294 -18.16 2.14 -15.74
C LEU A 294 -18.20 1.59 -14.31
N GLU A 295 -18.66 2.35 -13.33
CA GLU A 295 -18.77 1.91 -11.92
C GLU A 295 -19.71 0.71 -11.78
N THR A 296 -20.82 0.68 -12.50
CA THR A 296 -21.74 -0.47 -12.53
C THR A 296 -21.04 -1.73 -13.05
N ARG A 297 -20.06 -1.60 -13.94
CA ARG A 297 -19.31 -2.74 -14.50
C ARG A 297 -18.23 -3.27 -13.59
N TYR A 298 -17.61 -2.43 -12.76
CA TYR A 298 -16.47 -2.86 -11.93
C TYR A 298 -16.76 -2.97 -10.44
N ILE A 299 -17.83 -2.31 -9.91
CA ILE A 299 -18.21 -2.41 -8.50
C ILE A 299 -19.26 -3.52 -8.34
N HIS A 300 -18.88 -4.61 -7.71
CA HIS A 300 -19.69 -5.83 -7.58
C HIS A 300 -20.50 -5.89 -6.29
N GLY A 301 -20.16 -5.10 -5.28
CA GLY A 301 -20.83 -5.10 -3.99
C GLY A 301 -20.21 -4.16 -3.00
N HIS A 302 -20.70 -4.22 -1.78
CA HIS A 302 -20.20 -3.44 -0.65
C HIS A 302 -20.23 -4.26 0.64
N ARG A 303 -19.49 -3.83 1.64
CA ARG A 303 -19.49 -4.43 2.98
C ARG A 303 -19.05 -3.42 4.01
N TRP A 304 -19.75 -3.39 5.14
CA TRP A 304 -19.28 -2.71 6.34
C TRP A 304 -18.31 -3.63 7.08
N CYS A 305 -17.09 -3.17 7.30
CA CYS A 305 -16.00 -3.96 7.83
C CYS A 305 -15.40 -3.29 9.06
N ASP A 306 -15.22 -4.03 10.13
CA ASP A 306 -14.35 -3.63 11.23
C ASP A 306 -12.89 -4.03 10.94
N ALA A 307 -11.97 -3.72 11.85
CA ALA A 307 -10.55 -4.05 11.68
C ALA A 307 -10.29 -5.57 11.56
N ALA A 308 -11.10 -6.41 12.22
CA ALA A 308 -10.97 -7.85 12.16
C ALA A 308 -11.49 -8.40 10.82
N ASP A 309 -12.61 -7.85 10.31
CA ASP A 309 -13.11 -8.16 8.98
C ASP A 309 -12.09 -7.84 7.89
N ILE A 310 -11.44 -6.66 7.96
CA ILE A 310 -10.41 -6.25 7.01
C ILE A 310 -9.21 -7.20 7.05
N ALA A 311 -8.78 -7.60 8.25
CA ALA A 311 -7.71 -8.58 8.42
C ALA A 311 -8.11 -9.95 7.84
N GLY A 312 -9.36 -10.40 8.04
CA GLY A 312 -9.89 -11.64 7.49
C GLY A 312 -9.95 -11.64 5.95
N LEU A 313 -10.31 -10.51 5.32
CA LEU A 313 -10.24 -10.36 3.86
C LEU A 313 -8.80 -10.54 3.35
N ALA A 314 -7.82 -9.92 4.03
CA ALA A 314 -6.41 -10.05 3.66
C ALA A 314 -5.89 -11.49 3.84
N GLU A 315 -6.31 -12.20 4.89
CA GLU A 315 -6.01 -13.64 5.10
C GLU A 315 -6.63 -14.53 4.02
N ALA A 316 -7.81 -14.14 3.52
CA ALA A 316 -8.47 -14.84 2.40
C ALA A 316 -7.83 -14.54 1.03
N GLY A 317 -6.78 -13.69 0.99
CA GLY A 317 -6.08 -13.31 -0.23
C GLY A 317 -6.73 -12.18 -1.01
N GLU A 318 -7.74 -11.51 -0.44
CA GLU A 318 -8.35 -10.32 -1.01
C GLU A 318 -7.61 -9.05 -0.58
N THR A 319 -7.34 -8.15 -1.50
CA THR A 319 -6.62 -6.89 -1.19
C THR A 319 -7.59 -5.80 -0.75
N VAL A 320 -7.25 -5.07 0.31
CA VAL A 320 -8.01 -3.92 0.80
C VAL A 320 -7.16 -2.66 0.67
N TYR A 321 -7.70 -1.61 0.02
CA TYR A 321 -7.02 -0.33 -0.16
C TYR A 321 -7.67 0.80 0.65
N PRO A 322 -6.87 1.64 1.33
CA PRO A 322 -5.40 1.58 1.44
C PRO A 322 -4.95 0.37 2.26
N LEU A 323 -3.76 -0.17 1.96
CA LEU A 323 -3.25 -1.41 2.58
C LEU A 323 -3.16 -1.36 4.11
N GLN A 324 -3.04 -0.17 4.69
CA GLN A 324 -2.94 0.07 6.13
C GLN A 324 -4.31 0.36 6.78
N LEU A 325 -5.41 0.18 6.06
CA LEU A 325 -6.73 0.64 6.54
C LEU A 325 -7.13 0.02 7.88
N SER A 326 -6.87 -1.27 8.10
CA SER A 326 -7.18 -1.95 9.37
C SER A 326 -6.48 -1.29 10.58
N GLU A 327 -5.25 -0.84 10.38
CA GLU A 327 -4.43 -0.20 11.41
C GLU A 327 -4.85 1.25 11.65
N LEU A 328 -5.23 1.94 10.58
CA LEU A 328 -5.65 3.34 10.59
C LEU A 328 -7.10 3.55 11.05
N LEU A 329 -7.91 2.49 11.08
CA LEU A 329 -9.33 2.60 11.40
C LEU A 329 -9.58 3.16 12.81
N THR A 330 -8.77 2.79 13.80
CA THR A 330 -8.87 3.34 15.16
C THR A 330 -8.62 4.85 15.19
N GLU A 331 -7.67 5.34 14.39
CA GLU A 331 -7.39 6.77 14.26
C GLU A 331 -8.55 7.49 13.56
N ALA A 332 -9.09 6.90 12.47
CA ALA A 332 -10.23 7.46 11.76
C ALA A 332 -11.46 7.62 12.68
N VAL A 333 -11.77 6.61 13.50
CA VAL A 333 -12.87 6.66 14.48
C VAL A 333 -12.64 7.76 15.50
N ALA A 334 -11.41 7.93 15.99
CA ALA A 334 -11.08 8.98 16.96
C ALA A 334 -11.20 10.38 16.33
N LEU A 335 -10.80 10.55 15.07
CA LEU A 335 -10.91 11.82 14.34
C LEU A 335 -12.37 12.20 14.04
N ALA A 336 -13.19 11.23 13.66
CA ALA A 336 -14.63 11.44 13.44
C ALA A 336 -15.39 11.94 14.67
N GLY A 337 -14.91 11.61 15.88
CA GLY A 337 -15.50 12.06 17.14
C GLY A 337 -14.91 13.35 17.71
N SER A 338 -13.92 13.97 17.06
CA SER A 338 -13.20 15.12 17.59
C SER A 338 -13.81 16.45 17.07
N PRO A 339 -14.23 17.38 17.95
CA PRO A 339 -14.81 18.66 17.54
C PRO A 339 -13.78 19.62 16.91
N ASN A 340 -12.48 19.36 17.04
CA ASN A 340 -11.42 20.17 16.44
C ASN A 340 -10.16 19.31 16.16
N PRO A 341 -10.16 18.48 15.10
CA PRO A 341 -9.02 17.65 14.78
C PRO A 341 -7.82 18.52 14.36
N ARG A 342 -6.76 18.54 15.15
CA ARG A 342 -5.49 19.13 14.75
C ARG A 342 -4.95 18.36 13.56
N ARG A 343 -4.93 19.03 12.40
CA ARG A 343 -4.68 18.43 11.10
C ARG A 343 -3.18 18.42 10.79
N GLN A 344 -2.51 17.35 11.08
CA GLN A 344 -1.26 17.03 10.40
C GLN A 344 -1.60 15.97 9.35
N LEU A 345 -1.47 16.34 8.05
CA LEU A 345 -1.68 15.42 6.95
C LEU A 345 -0.65 14.29 7.03
N LEU A 346 -1.13 13.06 7.26
CA LEU A 346 -0.27 11.88 7.37
C LEU A 346 -0.12 11.24 5.98
N SER A 347 1.13 10.99 5.56
CA SER A 347 1.40 10.22 4.34
C SER A 347 1.24 8.73 4.65
N ILE A 348 0.31 8.06 3.95
CA ILE A 348 0.04 6.62 4.05
C ILE A 348 0.39 5.92 2.73
N ARG A 349 0.19 4.61 2.67
CA ARG A 349 0.52 3.78 1.51
C ARG A 349 -0.65 2.92 1.07
#